data_09e14779ff6763c76c29127d4a771e87
#
_entry.id   09e14779ff6763c76c29127d4a771e87
#
_cell.length_a   1.000
_cell.length_b   1.000
_cell.length_c   1.000
_cell.angle_alpha   90.00
_cell.angle_beta   90.00
_cell.angle_gamma   90.00
#
_symmetry.space_group_name_H-M   'P 1'
#
loop_
_entity.id
_entity.type
_entity.pdbx_description
1 polymer ?
#
loop_
_entity_poly.entity_id
_entity_poly.type
_entity_poly.pdbx_seq_one_letter_code
_entity_poly.pdbx_strand_id
1 'polypeptide(L)'
;VGSEMCIRDSSYYAEDMDIVGIIRNFGNIDLSEEEAYAYEAPYPSGLYKAGAHVRPYLIPTQLTENEQLWKDVYEKWDKPFLVAFGEKERITLPMKDDFLNRIPNPTVITLGGASHFVQEEVGPELAQIISDFINGKPVKDLPAKL
;
A
#
# COMPACT_ATOMS: atom_id res chain seq x y z
N VAL A 1 -3.32 15.13 6.49
CA VAL A 1 -4.67 15.31 7.08
C VAL A 1 -5.71 15.61 6.00
N GLY A 2 -5.38 16.31 4.89
CA GLY A 2 -6.35 16.67 3.86
C GLY A 2 -6.69 15.56 2.86
N SER A 3 -5.72 14.76 2.41
CA SER A 3 -5.92 13.71 1.40
C SER A 3 -6.64 12.47 1.93
N GLU A 4 -6.34 12.04 3.14
CA GLU A 4 -6.99 10.87 3.75
C GLU A 4 -8.48 11.12 4.06
N MET A 5 -8.82 12.33 4.49
CA MET A 5 -10.21 12.73 4.72
C MET A 5 -11.00 12.76 3.42
N CYS A 6 -10.41 13.21 2.31
CA CYS A 6 -11.05 13.28 1.00
C CYS A 6 -11.34 11.87 0.43
N ILE A 7 -10.41 10.93 0.55
CA ILE A 7 -10.59 9.54 0.10
C ILE A 7 -11.67 8.84 0.93
N ARG A 8 -11.62 9.01 2.25
CA ARG A 8 -12.62 8.45 3.17
C ARG A 8 -14.02 8.92 2.86
N ASP A 9 -14.19 10.23 2.68
CA ASP A 9 -15.52 10.82 2.45
C ASP A 9 -16.06 10.46 1.08
N SER A 10 -15.22 10.48 0.02
CA SER A 10 -15.64 10.08 -1.32
C SER A 10 -16.03 8.61 -1.41
N SER A 11 -15.32 7.70 -0.73
CA SER A 11 -15.69 6.29 -0.71
C SER A 11 -16.98 6.01 0.06
N TYR A 12 -17.27 6.75 1.12
CA TYR A 12 -18.48 6.57 1.92
C TYR A 12 -19.75 7.01 1.20
N TYR A 13 -19.69 8.11 0.43
CA TYR A 13 -20.84 8.71 -0.25
C TYR A 13 -21.02 8.30 -1.71
N ALA A 14 -20.06 7.55 -2.29
CA ALA A 14 -20.18 7.10 -3.67
C ALA A 14 -21.26 6.01 -3.78
N GLU A 15 -22.27 6.22 -4.62
CA GLU A 15 -23.30 5.22 -4.92
C GLU A 15 -22.69 3.95 -5.55
N ASP A 16 -21.63 4.12 -6.33
CA ASP A 16 -20.79 3.03 -6.86
C ASP A 16 -19.32 3.44 -6.86
N MET A 17 -18.47 2.57 -6.34
CA MET A 17 -17.04 2.79 -6.26
C MET A 17 -16.37 2.35 -7.58
N ASP A 18 -15.73 3.28 -8.26
CA ASP A 18 -14.89 2.99 -9.44
C ASP A 18 -13.55 2.38 -9.00
N ILE A 19 -13.51 1.06 -8.85
CA ILE A 19 -12.31 0.32 -8.41
C ILE A 19 -11.16 0.51 -9.41
N VAL A 20 -11.45 0.39 -10.70
CA VAL A 20 -10.44 0.53 -11.76
C VAL A 20 -9.88 1.96 -11.80
N GLY A 21 -10.75 2.96 -11.70
CA GLY A 21 -10.32 4.36 -11.61
C GLY A 21 -9.46 4.65 -10.40
N ILE A 22 -9.76 4.06 -9.24
CA ILE A 22 -8.92 4.16 -8.03
C ILE A 22 -7.52 3.59 -8.30
N ILE A 23 -7.43 2.39 -8.87
CA ILE A 23 -6.15 1.74 -9.15
C ILE A 23 -5.34 2.54 -10.16
N ARG A 24 -5.94 2.99 -11.25
CA ARG A 24 -5.28 3.82 -12.26
C ARG A 24 -4.75 5.14 -11.69
N ASN A 25 -5.56 5.82 -10.88
CA ASN A 25 -5.20 7.14 -10.36
C ASN A 25 -4.12 7.08 -9.27
N PHE A 26 -4.19 6.11 -8.35
CA PHE A 26 -3.23 5.99 -7.25
C PHE A 26 -1.99 5.17 -7.61
N GLY A 27 -2.12 4.23 -8.55
CA GLY A 27 -1.01 3.45 -9.07
C GLY A 27 -0.28 4.15 -10.23
N ASN A 28 -0.87 5.19 -10.84
CA ASN A 28 -0.36 5.75 -12.08
C ASN A 28 -0.13 4.66 -13.16
N ILE A 29 -1.09 3.73 -13.24
CA ILE A 29 -1.01 2.50 -14.05
C ILE A 29 -2.00 2.61 -15.20
N ASP A 30 -1.56 2.21 -16.38
CA ASP A 30 -2.43 2.02 -17.54
C ASP A 30 -2.83 0.53 -17.61
N LEU A 31 -3.93 0.19 -16.94
CA LEU A 31 -4.47 -1.18 -16.98
C LEU A 31 -5.06 -1.46 -18.36
N SER A 32 -4.72 -2.61 -18.93
CA SER A 32 -5.41 -3.16 -20.09
C SER A 32 -6.89 -3.43 -19.76
N GLU A 33 -7.71 -3.66 -20.80
CA GLU A 33 -9.12 -4.00 -20.59
C GLU A 33 -9.31 -5.31 -19.84
N GLU A 34 -8.43 -6.29 -20.06
CA GLU A 34 -8.45 -7.58 -19.37
C GLU A 34 -8.11 -7.44 -17.89
N GLU A 35 -7.09 -6.67 -17.55
CA GLU A 35 -6.73 -6.36 -16.16
C GLU A 35 -7.83 -5.56 -15.46
N ALA A 36 -8.38 -4.55 -16.11
CA ALA A 36 -9.50 -3.77 -15.58
C ALA A 36 -10.72 -4.66 -15.30
N TYR A 37 -11.06 -5.57 -16.24
CA TYR A 37 -12.11 -6.56 -16.02
C TYR A 37 -11.81 -7.50 -14.84
N ALA A 38 -10.57 -7.96 -14.69
CA ALA A 38 -10.17 -8.82 -13.58
C ALA A 38 -10.37 -8.12 -12.21
N TYR A 39 -10.10 -6.82 -12.12
CA TYR A 39 -10.35 -6.02 -10.91
C TYR A 39 -11.85 -5.82 -10.61
N GLU A 40 -12.69 -5.69 -11.61
CA GLU A 40 -14.16 -5.57 -11.44
C GLU A 40 -14.85 -6.93 -11.24
N ALA A 41 -14.28 -8.04 -11.71
CA ALA A 41 -14.89 -9.37 -11.67
C ALA A 41 -15.40 -9.82 -10.28
N PRO A 42 -14.73 -9.50 -9.13
CA PRO A 42 -15.25 -9.82 -7.81
C PRO A 42 -16.51 -9.04 -7.41
N TYR A 43 -16.90 -8.02 -8.16
CA TYR A 43 -17.96 -7.07 -7.83
C TYR A 43 -19.10 -7.07 -8.86
N PRO A 44 -19.94 -8.12 -8.91
CA PRO A 44 -21.02 -8.21 -9.92
C PRO A 44 -22.11 -7.12 -9.76
N SER A 45 -22.13 -6.42 -8.65
CA SER A 45 -22.94 -5.20 -8.44
C SER A 45 -22.35 -4.34 -7.32
N GLY A 46 -22.82 -3.08 -7.19
CA GLY A 46 -22.36 -2.15 -6.15
C GLY A 46 -22.47 -2.71 -4.73
N LEU A 47 -23.42 -3.60 -4.44
CA LEU A 47 -23.57 -4.25 -3.13
C LEU A 47 -22.34 -5.07 -2.74
N TYR A 48 -21.67 -5.68 -3.70
CA TYR A 48 -20.43 -6.46 -3.45
C TYR A 48 -19.22 -5.57 -3.14
N LYS A 49 -19.30 -4.27 -3.43
CA LYS A 49 -18.26 -3.28 -3.12
C LYS A 49 -18.34 -2.75 -1.67
N ALA A 50 -19.33 -3.17 -0.87
CA ALA A 50 -19.55 -2.65 0.49
C ALA A 50 -18.29 -2.75 1.38
N GLY A 51 -17.51 -3.83 1.27
CA GLY A 51 -16.25 -3.98 1.99
C GLY A 51 -15.19 -2.95 1.57
N ALA A 52 -15.09 -2.67 0.27
CA ALA A 52 -14.17 -1.66 -0.26
C ALA A 52 -14.59 -0.25 0.19
N HIS A 53 -15.88 0.04 0.20
CA HIS A 53 -16.44 1.32 0.68
C HIS A 53 -16.12 1.59 2.15
N VAL A 54 -16.32 0.60 3.02
CA VAL A 54 -16.20 0.80 4.47
C VAL A 54 -14.76 0.81 4.95
N ARG A 55 -13.84 0.16 4.24
CA ARG A 55 -12.45 -0.04 4.69
C ARG A 55 -11.70 1.26 5.00
N PRO A 56 -11.67 2.28 4.13
CA PRO A 56 -11.00 3.55 4.44
C PRO A 56 -11.60 4.25 5.67
N TYR A 57 -12.89 4.05 5.93
CA TYR A 57 -13.57 4.61 7.10
C TYR A 57 -13.16 3.93 8.41
N LEU A 58 -12.84 2.61 8.37
CA LEU A 58 -12.45 1.87 9.56
C LEU A 58 -11.02 2.20 10.04
N ILE A 59 -10.12 2.67 9.16
CA ILE A 59 -8.74 2.98 9.52
C ILE A 59 -8.63 3.86 10.78
N PRO A 60 -9.32 5.03 10.88
CA PRO A 60 -9.21 5.89 12.05
C PRO A 60 -9.93 5.36 13.29
N THR A 61 -10.76 4.32 13.18
CA THR A 61 -11.54 3.82 14.33
C THR A 61 -10.73 2.90 15.25
N GLN A 62 -9.57 2.45 14.84
CA GLN A 62 -8.71 1.49 15.55
C GLN A 62 -7.37 2.10 15.99
N LEU A 63 -7.29 3.41 16.11
CA LEU A 63 -6.00 4.08 16.39
C LEU A 63 -5.41 3.68 17.74
N THR A 64 -6.22 3.49 18.77
CA THR A 64 -5.75 3.10 20.10
C THR A 64 -5.21 1.67 20.12
N GLU A 65 -5.93 0.74 19.51
CA GLU A 65 -5.54 -0.67 19.40
C GLU A 65 -4.28 -0.81 18.54
N ASN A 66 -4.22 -0.08 17.44
CA ASN A 66 -3.05 -0.06 16.56
C ASN A 66 -1.82 0.51 17.27
N GLU A 67 -1.97 1.60 18.04
CA GLU A 67 -0.88 2.17 18.82
C GLU A 67 -0.38 1.20 19.91
N GLN A 68 -1.28 0.45 20.54
CA GLN A 68 -0.89 -0.59 21.50
C GLN A 68 -0.14 -1.73 20.80
N LEU A 69 -0.58 -2.14 19.60
CA LEU A 69 0.09 -3.15 18.79
C LEU A 69 1.52 -2.71 18.40
N TRP A 70 1.70 -1.45 18.03
CA TRP A 70 3.04 -0.89 17.77
C TRP A 70 3.96 -1.07 18.97
N LYS A 71 3.55 -0.66 20.17
CA LYS A 71 4.34 -0.74 21.41
C LYS A 71 4.64 -2.17 21.84
N ASP A 72 3.71 -3.07 21.65
CA ASP A 72 3.83 -4.43 22.15
C ASP A 72 4.56 -5.37 21.21
N VAL A 73 4.50 -5.11 19.90
CA VAL A 73 5.03 -5.99 18.86
C VAL A 73 6.12 -5.29 18.05
N TYR A 74 5.78 -4.25 17.30
CA TYR A 74 6.67 -3.70 16.29
C TYR A 74 7.87 -2.96 16.86
N GLU A 75 7.72 -2.21 17.94
CA GLU A 75 8.83 -1.52 18.61
C GLU A 75 9.80 -2.50 19.32
N LYS A 76 9.36 -3.74 19.56
CA LYS A 76 10.14 -4.81 20.16
C LYS A 76 10.57 -5.88 19.15
N TRP A 77 10.37 -5.62 17.85
CA TRP A 77 10.64 -6.61 16.81
C TRP A 77 12.13 -6.88 16.69
N ASP A 78 12.53 -8.12 16.87
CA ASP A 78 13.93 -8.57 16.91
C ASP A 78 14.36 -9.38 15.68
N LYS A 79 13.47 -9.51 14.70
CA LYS A 79 13.73 -10.25 13.46
C LYS A 79 13.97 -9.28 12.30
N PRO A 80 14.54 -9.75 11.17
CA PRO A 80 14.66 -8.93 9.98
C PRO A 80 13.32 -8.31 9.57
N PHE A 81 13.33 -7.03 9.24
CA PHE A 81 12.16 -6.29 8.80
C PHE A 81 12.52 -5.47 7.55
N LEU A 82 11.76 -5.63 6.49
CA LEU A 82 11.93 -4.90 5.24
C LEU A 82 10.86 -3.81 5.11
N VAL A 83 11.30 -2.58 4.96
CA VAL A 83 10.46 -1.42 4.63
C VAL A 83 10.71 -1.03 3.19
N ALA A 84 9.72 -1.23 2.33
CA ALA A 84 9.80 -0.94 0.91
C ALA A 84 8.68 0.03 0.51
N PHE A 85 9.03 1.22 0.02
CA PHE A 85 8.05 2.22 -0.42
C PHE A 85 8.32 2.63 -1.87
N GLY A 86 7.24 2.86 -2.62
CA GLY A 86 7.33 3.49 -3.92
C GLY A 86 7.89 4.91 -3.83
N GLU A 87 8.75 5.30 -4.76
CA GLU A 87 9.31 6.65 -4.83
C GLU A 87 8.22 7.73 -4.99
N LYS A 88 7.15 7.37 -5.72
CA LYS A 88 6.01 8.26 -6.01
C LYS A 88 4.80 8.00 -5.11
N GLU A 89 4.97 7.23 -4.04
CA GLU A 89 3.92 6.98 -3.06
C GLU A 89 3.44 8.31 -2.44
N ARG A 90 2.11 8.52 -2.37
CA ARG A 90 1.52 9.77 -1.89
C ARG A 90 0.50 9.57 -0.78
N ILE A 91 -0.05 8.36 -0.64
CA ILE A 91 -1.15 8.05 0.27
C ILE A 91 -0.58 7.63 1.62
N THR A 92 0.30 6.63 1.62
CA THR A 92 0.86 6.04 2.83
C THR A 92 2.25 6.57 3.17
N LEU A 93 2.80 7.50 2.40
CA LEU A 93 4.11 8.08 2.65
C LEU A 93 4.29 8.63 4.08
N PRO A 94 3.30 9.30 4.69
CA PRO A 94 3.41 9.75 6.09
C PRO A 94 3.64 8.60 7.08
N MET A 95 3.17 7.39 6.77
CA MET A 95 3.37 6.21 7.61
C MET A 95 4.79 5.65 7.53
N LYS A 96 5.54 5.99 6.49
CA LYS A 96 6.94 5.55 6.31
C LYS A 96 7.80 5.93 7.51
N ASP A 97 7.64 7.15 8.01
CA ASP A 97 8.42 7.66 9.14
C ASP A 97 8.12 6.88 10.43
N ASP A 98 6.89 6.42 10.63
CA ASP A 98 6.55 5.54 11.76
C ASP A 98 7.35 4.24 11.70
N PHE A 99 7.42 3.59 10.52
CA PHE A 99 8.22 2.37 10.36
C PHE A 99 9.70 2.62 10.60
N LEU A 100 10.26 3.72 10.08
CA LEU A 100 11.67 4.04 10.21
C LEU A 100 12.07 4.39 11.65
N ASN A 101 11.20 5.07 12.38
CA ASN A 101 11.48 5.56 13.73
C ASN A 101 11.15 4.55 14.82
N ARG A 102 10.24 3.62 14.57
CA ARG A 102 9.70 2.73 15.62
C ARG A 102 10.15 1.28 15.49
N ILE A 103 10.48 0.81 14.30
CA ILE A 103 10.99 -0.56 14.13
C ILE A 103 12.50 -0.61 14.33
N PRO A 104 13.02 -1.49 15.19
CA PRO A 104 14.46 -1.61 15.39
C PRO A 104 15.18 -2.08 14.13
N ASN A 105 16.14 -1.29 13.65
CA ASN A 105 17.05 -1.62 12.54
C ASN A 105 16.38 -2.18 11.27
N PRO A 106 15.36 -1.52 10.71
CA PRO A 106 14.72 -2.02 9.51
C PRO A 106 15.67 -1.92 8.30
N THR A 107 15.60 -2.88 7.39
CA THR A 107 16.17 -2.73 6.06
C THR A 107 15.23 -1.86 5.25
N VAL A 108 15.73 -0.75 4.72
CA VAL A 108 14.92 0.24 4.00
C VAL A 108 15.31 0.28 2.55
N ILE A 109 14.35 0.20 1.65
CA ILE A 109 14.55 0.38 0.21
C ILE A 109 13.50 1.30 -0.40
N THR A 110 13.88 1.96 -1.47
CA THR A 110 12.99 2.76 -2.31
C THR A 110 12.77 2.03 -3.63
N LEU A 111 11.51 1.93 -4.03
CA LEU A 111 11.11 1.33 -5.31
C LEU A 111 10.96 2.46 -6.34
N GLY A 112 12.02 2.68 -7.12
CA GLY A 112 12.12 3.77 -8.08
C GLY A 112 11.03 3.71 -9.14
N GLY A 113 10.39 4.84 -9.36
CA GLY A 113 9.29 5.00 -10.31
C GLY A 113 7.94 4.46 -9.85
N ALA A 114 7.90 3.62 -8.82
CA ALA A 114 6.65 3.04 -8.31
C ALA A 114 5.86 4.01 -7.42
N SER A 115 4.54 3.86 -7.40
CA SER A 115 3.61 4.65 -6.60
C SER A 115 2.89 3.79 -5.55
N HIS A 116 1.59 3.89 -5.41
CA HIS A 116 0.84 3.22 -4.35
C HIS A 116 0.66 1.71 -4.58
N PHE A 117 0.41 1.29 -5.81
CA PHE A 117 0.19 -0.12 -6.15
C PHE A 117 1.48 -0.77 -6.68
N VAL A 118 2.51 -0.80 -5.83
CA VAL A 118 3.85 -1.29 -6.17
C VAL A 118 3.86 -2.70 -6.79
N GLN A 119 2.91 -3.56 -6.43
CA GLN A 119 2.78 -4.91 -6.97
C GLN A 119 2.41 -4.93 -8.46
N GLU A 120 1.69 -3.92 -8.94
CA GLU A 120 1.32 -3.77 -10.34
C GLU A 120 2.45 -3.13 -11.17
N GLU A 121 3.17 -2.19 -10.56
CA GLU A 121 4.16 -1.38 -11.25
C GLU A 121 5.54 -2.04 -11.35
N VAL A 122 5.95 -2.72 -10.27
CA VAL A 122 7.28 -3.33 -10.13
C VAL A 122 7.22 -4.71 -9.47
N GLY A 123 6.12 -5.44 -9.68
CA GLY A 123 5.84 -6.72 -9.04
C GLY A 123 6.96 -7.76 -9.14
N PRO A 124 7.47 -8.07 -10.35
CA PRO A 124 8.55 -9.03 -10.53
C PRO A 124 9.83 -8.65 -9.79
N GLU A 125 10.22 -7.38 -9.86
CA GLU A 125 11.40 -6.84 -9.18
C GLU A 125 11.22 -6.86 -7.67
N LEU A 126 10.04 -6.47 -7.18
CA LEU A 126 9.70 -6.53 -5.76
C LEU A 126 9.71 -7.97 -5.24
N ALA A 127 9.17 -8.92 -5.99
CA ALA A 127 9.20 -10.33 -5.63
C ALA A 127 10.65 -10.86 -5.51
N GLN A 128 11.55 -10.45 -6.40
CA GLN A 128 12.96 -10.80 -6.31
C GLN A 128 13.62 -10.20 -5.07
N ILE A 129 13.35 -8.92 -4.78
CA ILE A 129 13.85 -8.22 -3.58
C ILE A 129 13.38 -8.94 -2.31
N ILE A 130 12.11 -9.28 -2.21
CA ILE A 130 11.53 -10.01 -1.07
C ILE A 130 12.21 -11.39 -0.92
N SER A 131 12.37 -12.12 -2.03
CA SER A 131 13.06 -13.41 -2.05
C SER A 131 14.50 -13.31 -1.54
N ASP A 132 15.25 -12.32 -2.03
CA ASP A 132 16.63 -12.11 -1.60
C ASP A 132 16.71 -11.71 -0.14
N PHE A 133 15.82 -10.85 0.35
CA PHE A 133 15.73 -10.48 1.75
C PHE A 133 15.46 -11.69 2.65
N ILE A 134 14.49 -12.53 2.32
CA ILE A 134 14.14 -13.75 3.09
C ILE A 134 15.33 -14.72 3.13
N ASN A 135 16.10 -14.81 2.06
CA ASN A 135 17.28 -15.65 1.97
C ASN A 135 18.56 -15.02 2.58
N GLY A 136 18.46 -13.89 3.26
CA GLY A 136 19.58 -13.21 3.91
C GLY A 136 20.57 -12.56 2.93
N LYS A 137 20.18 -12.37 1.68
CA LYS A 137 21.02 -11.68 0.69
C LYS A 137 20.88 -10.16 0.81
N PRO A 138 21.89 -9.39 0.43
CA PRO A 138 21.79 -7.93 0.39
C PRO A 138 20.70 -7.48 -0.59
N VAL A 139 19.87 -6.56 -0.14
CA VAL A 139 18.88 -5.87 -1.00
C VAL A 139 19.25 -4.40 -1.12
N LYS A 140 18.80 -3.75 -2.19
CA LYS A 140 19.09 -2.34 -2.50
C LYS A 140 17.90 -1.70 -3.19
N ASP A 141 17.94 -0.38 -3.25
CA ASP A 141 16.94 0.41 -3.99
C ASP A 141 16.78 -0.08 -5.43
N LEU A 142 15.54 -0.10 -5.88
CA LEU A 142 15.23 -0.32 -7.28
C LEU A 142 15.33 1.02 -8.02
N PRO A 143 16.17 1.14 -9.05
CA PRO A 143 16.24 2.37 -9.84
C PRO A 143 14.95 2.59 -10.63
N ALA A 144 14.56 3.85 -10.83
CA ALA A 144 13.46 4.18 -11.73
C ALA A 144 13.79 3.70 -13.16
N LYS A 145 12.82 3.08 -13.82
CA LYS A 145 12.94 2.80 -15.27
C LYS A 145 12.87 4.13 -16.01
N LEU A 146 13.82 4.36 -16.91
CA LEU A 146 13.89 5.54 -17.80
C LEU A 146 12.78 5.50 -18.84
#